data_e4928fe4e39fd2dcbf5c3a87d64703f9
#
_entry.id   e4928fe4e39fd2dcbf5c3a87d64703f9
#
_cell.length_a   1.000
_cell.length_b   1.000
_cell.length_c   1.000
_cell.angle_alpha   90.00
_cell.angle_beta   90.00
_cell.angle_gamma   90.00
#
_symmetry.space_group_name_H-M   'P 1'
#
loop_
_entity.id
_entity.type
_entity.pdbx_description
1 polymer ?
#
loop_
_entity_poly.entity_id
_entity_poly.type
_entity_poly.pdbx_seq_one_letter_code
_entity_poly.pdbx_strand_id
1 'polypeptide(L)'
;MSLAQLEQAVARDLQMIAHPRQAWLTPRTSGGAPVLDVLVVGAGQGGLATGFALQRDRVSNILLVDGAAYGAEGPWSTYARMPSLRSPKDQNGPDGNVPSLTYQAWHEAQWGAAHFADMALIPKENWAAYLLWFRRVTGLPVRNDATVTGITPARTDCGQPCLRAELATGEMLLARKIVLATGQDGTGRWWMPGFIEDLPKPFRAHAADPVDFAALRGRIVAVLGAGASAFDNAAAALEAGAAEVHLFCRRAEPMNIQPYRWLTFAGFLKHMGDMPDEWRWRFMSYILGLREGFPPGTYARVTAFANFTMHTGRPWTGAAVQDGRILLETPHGPFAADFAI
;
A
#
# COMPACT_ATOMS: atom_id res chain seq x y z
N MET A 1 -29.50 2.28 8.88
CA MET A 1 -29.07 0.95 9.41
C MET A 1 -27.88 1.21 10.30
N SER A 2 -27.84 0.65 11.53
CA SER A 2 -26.65 0.78 12.39
C SER A 2 -25.56 -0.21 11.98
N LEU A 3 -24.33 -0.01 12.47
CA LEU A 3 -23.22 -0.94 12.18
C LEU A 3 -23.53 -2.37 12.66
N ALA A 4 -24.17 -2.52 13.83
CA ALA A 4 -24.59 -3.83 14.33
C ALA A 4 -25.63 -4.52 13.42
N GLN A 5 -26.58 -3.76 12.86
CA GLN A 5 -27.53 -4.27 11.88
C GLN A 5 -26.86 -4.66 10.56
N LEU A 6 -25.86 -3.89 10.14
CA LEU A 6 -25.06 -4.23 8.97
C LEU A 6 -24.29 -5.55 9.17
N GLU A 7 -23.67 -5.76 10.33
CA GLU A 7 -22.98 -7.00 10.66
C GLU A 7 -23.90 -8.23 10.66
N GLN A 8 -25.14 -8.06 11.10
CA GLN A 8 -26.17 -9.11 10.98
C GLN A 8 -26.54 -9.36 9.51
N ALA A 9 -26.63 -8.29 8.69
CA ALA A 9 -26.88 -8.44 7.26
C ALA A 9 -25.73 -9.18 6.56
N VAL A 10 -24.46 -8.85 6.89
CA VAL A 10 -23.29 -9.58 6.39
C VAL A 10 -23.38 -11.08 6.72
N ALA A 11 -23.66 -11.44 7.96
CA ALA A 11 -23.77 -12.84 8.36
C ALA A 11 -24.87 -13.56 7.57
N ARG A 12 -26.01 -12.90 7.37
CA ARG A 12 -27.13 -13.43 6.59
C ARG A 12 -26.78 -13.60 5.11
N ASP A 13 -26.18 -12.57 4.49
CA ASP A 13 -25.80 -12.61 3.08
C ASP A 13 -24.78 -13.73 2.81
N LEU A 14 -23.76 -13.86 3.67
CA LEU A 14 -22.75 -14.91 3.55
C LEU A 14 -23.36 -16.31 3.72
N GLN A 15 -24.40 -16.45 4.56
CA GLN A 15 -25.12 -17.70 4.71
C GLN A 15 -25.93 -18.04 3.44
N MET A 16 -26.60 -17.04 2.83
CA MET A 16 -27.43 -17.25 1.65
C MET A 16 -26.60 -17.64 0.42
N ILE A 17 -25.38 -17.15 0.29
CA ILE A 17 -24.46 -17.43 -0.82
C ILE A 17 -23.42 -18.50 -0.46
N ALA A 18 -23.65 -19.28 0.60
CA ALA A 18 -22.73 -20.30 1.09
C ALA A 18 -22.70 -21.55 0.20
N HIS A 19 -22.12 -21.44 -1.00
CA HIS A 19 -21.85 -22.55 -1.90
C HIS A 19 -20.41 -22.50 -2.38
N PRO A 20 -19.65 -23.62 -2.37
CA PRO A 20 -19.99 -24.93 -1.79
C PRO A 20 -20.19 -24.86 -0.27
N ARG A 21 -21.03 -25.76 0.29
CA ARG A 21 -21.34 -25.74 1.72
C ARG A 21 -20.27 -26.35 2.60
N GLN A 22 -19.46 -27.24 2.05
CA GLN A 22 -18.43 -27.99 2.78
C GLN A 22 -17.05 -27.76 2.19
N ALA A 23 -16.03 -27.87 3.04
CA ALA A 23 -14.65 -27.94 2.58
C ALA A 23 -14.47 -29.20 1.70
N TRP A 24 -13.79 -29.05 0.60
CA TRP A 24 -13.60 -30.10 -0.42
C TRP A 24 -12.14 -30.54 -0.56
N LEU A 25 -11.23 -29.81 0.07
CA LEU A 25 -9.81 -30.17 0.08
C LEU A 25 -9.56 -31.21 1.18
N THR A 26 -8.86 -32.29 0.83
CA THR A 26 -8.39 -33.27 1.81
C THR A 26 -7.30 -32.66 2.68
N PRO A 27 -7.46 -32.65 4.02
CA PRO A 27 -6.42 -32.16 4.92
C PRO A 27 -5.08 -32.88 4.73
N ARG A 28 -3.96 -32.15 4.88
CA ARG A 28 -2.62 -32.71 4.86
C ARG A 28 -1.93 -32.42 6.19
N THR A 29 -1.09 -33.35 6.59
CA THR A 29 -0.20 -33.20 7.77
C THR A 29 1.24 -33.54 7.40
N SER A 30 2.17 -33.05 8.19
CA SER A 30 3.58 -33.43 8.14
C SER A 30 4.15 -33.32 9.55
N GLY A 31 4.80 -34.38 10.05
CA GLY A 31 5.30 -34.43 11.42
C GLY A 31 4.21 -34.23 12.48
N GLY A 32 2.96 -34.66 12.19
CA GLY A 32 1.80 -34.46 13.08
C GLY A 32 1.21 -33.05 13.05
N ALA A 33 1.83 -32.07 12.38
CA ALA A 33 1.34 -30.70 12.24
C ALA A 33 0.52 -30.54 10.95
N PRO A 34 -0.52 -29.69 10.92
CA PRO A 34 -1.28 -29.42 9.71
C PRO A 34 -0.44 -28.68 8.68
N VAL A 35 -0.59 -29.06 7.39
CA VAL A 35 -0.07 -28.31 6.25
C VAL A 35 -1.19 -27.41 5.74
N LEU A 36 -0.97 -26.10 5.73
CA LEU A 36 -1.93 -25.13 5.23
C LEU A 36 -2.29 -25.41 3.76
N ASP A 37 -3.54 -25.22 3.40
CA ASP A 37 -3.90 -25.25 1.98
C ASP A 37 -3.33 -24.04 1.27
N VAL A 38 -3.49 -22.85 1.89
CA VAL A 38 -2.89 -21.61 1.38
C VAL A 38 -2.34 -20.77 2.53
N LEU A 39 -1.10 -20.34 2.42
CA LEU A 39 -0.52 -19.26 3.21
C LEU A 39 -0.54 -17.98 2.37
N VAL A 40 -1.14 -16.92 2.88
CA VAL A 40 -1.11 -15.60 2.26
C VAL A 40 -0.12 -14.72 3.02
N VAL A 41 0.90 -14.22 2.33
CA VAL A 41 1.91 -13.33 2.91
C VAL A 41 1.53 -11.88 2.60
N GLY A 42 1.17 -11.14 3.64
CA GLY A 42 0.58 -9.81 3.60
C GLY A 42 -0.92 -9.85 3.91
N ALA A 43 -1.35 -9.08 4.90
CA ALA A 43 -2.74 -8.93 5.33
C ALA A 43 -3.33 -7.52 5.03
N GLY A 44 -2.70 -6.78 4.15
CA GLY A 44 -3.27 -5.57 3.56
C GLY A 44 -4.49 -5.88 2.66
N GLN A 45 -4.99 -4.89 1.96
CA GLN A 45 -6.19 -5.00 1.10
C GLN A 45 -6.16 -6.23 0.17
N GLY A 46 -5.03 -6.49 -0.51
CA GLY A 46 -4.90 -7.63 -1.44
C GLY A 46 -4.93 -8.98 -0.73
N GLY A 47 -4.30 -9.08 0.43
CA GLY A 47 -4.32 -10.29 1.26
C GLY A 47 -5.70 -10.58 1.81
N LEU A 48 -6.40 -9.57 2.33
CA LEU A 48 -7.77 -9.70 2.83
C LEU A 48 -8.75 -10.14 1.71
N ALA A 49 -8.65 -9.53 0.53
CA ALA A 49 -9.46 -9.91 -0.63
C ALA A 49 -9.21 -11.36 -1.05
N THR A 50 -7.93 -11.77 -1.12
CA THR A 50 -7.53 -13.15 -1.43
C THR A 50 -8.04 -14.13 -0.38
N GLY A 51 -7.83 -13.83 0.89
CA GLY A 51 -8.29 -14.68 2.00
C GLY A 51 -9.81 -14.86 2.00
N PHE A 52 -10.55 -13.79 1.75
CA PHE A 52 -12.00 -13.84 1.66
C PHE A 52 -12.48 -14.66 0.45
N ALA A 53 -11.87 -14.49 -0.72
CA ALA A 53 -12.19 -15.31 -1.89
C ALA A 53 -11.96 -16.80 -1.61
N LEU A 54 -10.83 -17.17 -0.99
CA LEU A 54 -10.54 -18.54 -0.59
C LEU A 54 -11.58 -19.09 0.41
N GLN A 55 -11.96 -18.30 1.41
CA GLN A 55 -13.04 -18.72 2.34
C GLN A 55 -14.36 -18.95 1.62
N ARG A 56 -14.71 -18.09 0.66
CA ARG A 56 -15.91 -18.24 -0.18
C ARG A 56 -15.89 -19.56 -0.95
N ASP A 57 -14.74 -19.95 -1.47
CA ASP A 57 -14.53 -21.22 -2.18
C ASP A 57 -14.34 -22.42 -1.23
N ARG A 58 -14.55 -22.23 0.09
CA ARG A 58 -14.36 -23.27 1.11
C ARG A 58 -12.95 -23.86 1.17
N VAL A 59 -11.96 -23.11 0.79
CA VAL A 59 -10.55 -23.35 1.14
C VAL A 59 -10.37 -22.81 2.54
N SER A 60 -10.62 -23.63 3.57
CA SER A 60 -10.77 -23.19 4.97
C SER A 60 -9.49 -23.26 5.79
N ASN A 61 -8.54 -24.14 5.42
CA ASN A 61 -7.26 -24.27 6.10
C ASN A 61 -6.25 -23.25 5.54
N ILE A 62 -6.53 -21.97 5.78
CA ILE A 62 -5.72 -20.84 5.33
C ILE A 62 -5.18 -20.08 6.53
N LEU A 63 -4.08 -19.37 6.32
CA LEU A 63 -3.53 -18.39 7.26
C LEU A 63 -3.04 -17.19 6.46
N LEU A 64 -3.35 -15.99 6.92
CA LEU A 64 -2.73 -14.76 6.44
C LEU A 64 -1.68 -14.35 7.48
N VAL A 65 -0.49 -13.98 7.05
CA VAL A 65 0.57 -13.47 7.93
C VAL A 65 1.00 -12.09 7.48
N ASP A 66 1.26 -11.20 8.43
CA ASP A 66 1.77 -9.86 8.16
C ASP A 66 2.88 -9.52 9.14
N GLY A 67 3.94 -8.88 8.65
CA GLY A 67 5.05 -8.40 9.49
C GLY A 67 4.68 -7.18 10.33
N ALA A 68 3.61 -6.46 9.98
CA ALA A 68 3.14 -5.31 10.72
C ALA A 68 2.31 -5.71 11.95
N ALA A 69 2.28 -4.84 12.96
CA ALA A 69 1.35 -4.93 14.07
C ALA A 69 -0.10 -4.75 13.58
N TYR A 70 -1.05 -5.22 14.39
CA TYR A 70 -2.48 -5.05 14.11
C TYR A 70 -2.85 -3.59 13.87
N GLY A 71 -3.51 -3.31 12.75
CA GLY A 71 -3.92 -1.97 12.33
C GLY A 71 -2.86 -1.18 11.56
N ALA A 72 -1.67 -1.74 11.39
CA ALA A 72 -0.58 -1.15 10.61
C ALA A 72 -0.30 -1.89 9.29
N GLU A 73 -1.19 -2.80 8.88
CA GLU A 73 -1.07 -3.53 7.63
C GLU A 73 -1.23 -2.60 6.42
N GLY A 74 -0.29 -2.68 5.50
CA GLY A 74 -0.27 -1.84 4.29
C GLY A 74 0.10 -0.37 4.57
N PRO A 75 -0.10 0.52 3.59
CA PRO A 75 0.43 1.89 3.64
C PRO A 75 -0.45 2.89 4.40
N TRP A 76 -1.73 2.56 4.65
CA TRP A 76 -2.74 3.55 5.02
C TRP A 76 -2.49 4.24 6.35
N SER A 77 -2.06 3.48 7.36
CA SER A 77 -1.73 3.97 8.71
C SER A 77 -0.24 4.21 8.91
N THR A 78 0.59 3.96 7.89
CA THR A 78 2.06 4.02 8.00
C THR A 78 2.63 5.17 7.16
N TYR A 79 3.06 4.92 5.93
CA TYR A 79 3.78 5.89 5.12
C TYR A 79 2.93 6.62 4.07
N ALA A 80 1.65 6.32 3.90
CA ALA A 80 0.79 7.08 3.00
C ALA A 80 0.50 8.49 3.56
N ARG A 81 0.95 9.52 2.85
CA ARG A 81 0.81 10.93 3.28
C ARG A 81 -0.36 11.66 2.62
N MET A 82 -1.05 11.01 1.67
CA MET A 82 -2.28 11.56 1.10
C MET A 82 -3.40 11.56 2.14
N PRO A 83 -4.28 12.59 2.16
CA PRO A 83 -5.43 12.63 3.06
C PRO A 83 -6.56 11.68 2.63
N SER A 84 -6.67 11.40 1.32
CA SER A 84 -7.72 10.57 0.75
C SER A 84 -7.18 9.65 -0.33
N LEU A 85 -7.85 8.53 -0.56
CA LEU A 85 -7.60 7.65 -1.68
C LEU A 85 -7.79 8.42 -3.00
N ARG A 86 -7.05 8.03 -4.03
CA ARG A 86 -7.14 8.64 -5.38
C ARG A 86 -8.06 7.87 -6.31
N SER A 87 -8.44 6.67 -5.93
CA SER A 87 -9.43 5.87 -6.65
C SER A 87 -10.85 6.40 -6.41
N PRO A 88 -11.76 6.23 -7.37
CA PRO A 88 -13.16 6.55 -7.18
C PRO A 88 -13.77 5.81 -5.98
N LYS A 89 -14.69 6.47 -5.25
CA LYS A 89 -15.31 5.90 -4.04
C LYS A 89 -16.23 4.71 -4.31
N ASP A 90 -16.67 4.56 -5.53
CA ASP A 90 -17.54 3.50 -6.04
C ASP A 90 -16.76 2.32 -6.63
N GLN A 91 -15.44 2.37 -6.59
CA GLN A 91 -14.61 1.23 -6.99
C GLN A 91 -14.74 0.10 -5.96
N ASN A 92 -14.93 -1.12 -6.45
CA ASN A 92 -15.04 -2.29 -5.59
C ASN A 92 -13.80 -2.48 -4.70
N GLY A 93 -14.07 -2.83 -3.45
CA GLY A 93 -13.05 -3.19 -2.44
C GLY A 93 -12.82 -4.71 -2.36
N PRO A 94 -12.43 -5.21 -1.19
CA PRO A 94 -12.21 -6.63 -0.94
C PRO A 94 -13.52 -7.43 -0.79
N ASP A 95 -14.68 -6.79 -0.96
CA ASP A 95 -16.03 -7.26 -0.61
C ASP A 95 -16.52 -8.47 -1.42
N GLY A 96 -15.83 -8.84 -2.51
CA GLY A 96 -16.21 -9.97 -3.35
C GLY A 96 -17.64 -9.89 -3.92
N ASN A 97 -18.12 -8.67 -4.19
CA ASN A 97 -19.46 -8.34 -4.66
C ASN A 97 -20.58 -8.69 -3.66
N VAL A 98 -20.30 -8.74 -2.36
CA VAL A 98 -21.33 -8.85 -1.31
C VAL A 98 -21.75 -7.44 -0.91
N PRO A 99 -23.00 -7.02 -1.18
CA PRO A 99 -23.43 -5.62 -0.97
C PRO A 99 -23.23 -5.13 0.46
N SER A 100 -23.53 -5.98 1.45
CA SER A 100 -23.37 -5.63 2.86
C SER A 100 -21.91 -5.52 3.33
N LEU A 101 -20.95 -6.03 2.55
CA LEU A 101 -19.51 -5.93 2.84
C LEU A 101 -18.84 -4.74 2.16
N THR A 102 -19.53 -3.98 1.31
CA THR A 102 -18.94 -2.86 0.60
C THR A 102 -18.52 -1.72 1.53
N TYR A 103 -17.52 -0.93 1.12
CA TYR A 103 -17.16 0.29 1.83
C TYR A 103 -18.36 1.23 1.98
N GLN A 104 -19.17 1.36 0.94
CA GLN A 104 -20.39 2.18 0.98
C GLN A 104 -21.32 1.74 2.10
N ALA A 105 -21.65 0.46 2.19
CA ALA A 105 -22.54 -0.06 3.23
C ALA A 105 -21.97 0.19 4.64
N TRP A 106 -20.68 -0.05 4.83
CA TRP A 106 -19.98 0.21 6.09
C TRP A 106 -19.99 1.70 6.46
N HIS A 107 -19.76 2.57 5.48
CA HIS A 107 -19.77 4.01 5.70
C HIS A 107 -21.18 4.53 6.02
N GLU A 108 -22.16 4.15 5.21
CA GLU A 108 -23.55 4.57 5.41
C GLU A 108 -24.15 4.13 6.74
N ALA A 109 -23.73 2.97 7.24
CA ALA A 109 -24.16 2.47 8.55
C ALA A 109 -23.65 3.33 9.73
N GLN A 110 -22.66 4.16 9.53
CA GLN A 110 -22.07 5.02 10.56
C GLN A 110 -22.44 6.50 10.39
N TRP A 111 -22.47 6.99 9.16
CA TRP A 111 -22.65 8.44 8.88
C TRP A 111 -23.84 8.75 7.98
N GLY A 112 -24.52 7.72 7.46
CA GLY A 112 -25.69 7.87 6.61
C GLY A 112 -25.37 8.05 5.12
N ALA A 113 -26.39 7.78 4.28
CA ALA A 113 -26.26 7.80 2.83
C ALA A 113 -25.95 9.20 2.26
N ALA A 114 -26.51 10.26 2.87
CA ALA A 114 -26.23 11.63 2.45
C ALA A 114 -24.74 11.97 2.59
N HIS A 115 -24.12 11.60 3.71
CA HIS A 115 -22.70 11.82 3.93
C HIS A 115 -21.83 11.05 2.91
N PHE A 116 -22.21 9.83 2.56
CA PHE A 116 -21.52 9.09 1.50
C PHE A 116 -21.71 9.78 0.13
N ALA A 117 -22.91 10.25 -0.18
CA ALA A 117 -23.19 10.91 -1.46
C ALA A 117 -22.32 12.16 -1.65
N ASP A 118 -22.19 12.97 -0.61
CA ASP A 118 -21.42 14.23 -0.62
C ASP A 118 -19.89 14.01 -0.62
N MET A 119 -19.42 12.83 -0.25
CA MET A 119 -18.00 12.51 -0.23
C MET A 119 -17.44 12.41 -1.65
N ALA A 120 -16.39 13.17 -1.98
CA ALA A 120 -15.71 13.09 -3.26
C ALA A 120 -14.72 11.89 -3.32
N LEU A 121 -13.90 11.73 -2.31
CA LEU A 121 -12.88 10.69 -2.20
C LEU A 121 -12.89 10.10 -0.78
N ILE A 122 -12.54 8.82 -0.66
CA ILE A 122 -12.49 8.13 0.63
C ILE A 122 -11.31 8.64 1.46
N PRO A 123 -11.51 9.16 2.69
CA PRO A 123 -10.43 9.44 3.62
C PRO A 123 -9.61 8.17 3.90
N LYS A 124 -8.27 8.28 3.93
CA LYS A 124 -7.42 7.09 4.09
C LYS A 124 -7.63 6.40 5.45
N GLU A 125 -7.92 7.17 6.49
CA GLU A 125 -8.21 6.67 7.84
C GLU A 125 -9.50 5.84 7.85
N ASN A 126 -10.53 6.30 7.12
CA ASN A 126 -11.78 5.55 6.98
C ASN A 126 -11.57 4.25 6.20
N TRP A 127 -10.71 4.29 5.18
CA TRP A 127 -10.35 3.08 4.44
C TRP A 127 -9.60 2.07 5.33
N ALA A 128 -8.64 2.52 6.12
CA ALA A 128 -7.95 1.68 7.09
C ALA A 128 -8.91 1.06 8.11
N ALA A 129 -9.82 1.86 8.66
CA ALA A 129 -10.84 1.39 9.61
C ALA A 129 -11.82 0.38 8.96
N TYR A 130 -12.20 0.62 7.71
CA TYR A 130 -13.01 -0.32 6.94
C TYR A 130 -12.31 -1.67 6.73
N LEU A 131 -11.02 -1.69 6.40
CA LEU A 131 -10.28 -2.94 6.22
C LEU A 131 -10.19 -3.74 7.52
N LEU A 132 -10.02 -3.08 8.67
CA LEU A 132 -10.05 -3.74 9.98
C LEU A 132 -11.44 -4.30 10.32
N TRP A 133 -12.50 -3.54 10.03
CA TRP A 133 -13.87 -4.02 10.16
C TRP A 133 -14.12 -5.24 9.24
N PHE A 134 -13.71 -5.15 7.97
CA PHE A 134 -13.84 -6.22 6.99
C PHE A 134 -13.15 -7.51 7.47
N ARG A 135 -11.88 -7.41 7.93
CA ARG A 135 -11.15 -8.52 8.53
C ARG A 135 -11.93 -9.16 9.68
N ARG A 136 -12.46 -8.35 10.58
CA ARG A 136 -13.19 -8.82 11.75
C ARG A 136 -14.50 -9.49 11.38
N VAL A 137 -15.33 -8.86 10.55
CA VAL A 137 -16.68 -9.35 10.24
C VAL A 137 -16.64 -10.60 9.35
N THR A 138 -15.60 -10.78 8.54
CA THR A 138 -15.40 -11.99 7.74
C THR A 138 -14.69 -13.12 8.49
N GLY A 139 -14.16 -12.85 9.68
CA GLY A 139 -13.46 -13.85 10.50
C GLY A 139 -12.18 -14.40 9.85
N LEU A 140 -11.48 -13.59 9.05
CA LEU A 140 -10.23 -14.01 8.40
C LEU A 140 -9.15 -14.33 9.42
N PRO A 141 -8.48 -15.49 9.33
CA PRO A 141 -7.40 -15.89 10.24
C PRO A 141 -6.12 -15.15 9.89
N VAL A 142 -5.90 -13.98 10.48
CA VAL A 142 -4.71 -13.16 10.29
C VAL A 142 -3.83 -13.19 11.52
N ARG A 143 -2.53 -13.44 11.33
CA ARG A 143 -1.49 -13.32 12.35
C ARG A 143 -0.57 -12.15 12.01
N ASN A 144 -0.56 -11.16 12.89
CA ASN A 144 0.35 -10.01 12.83
C ASN A 144 1.71 -10.33 13.47
N ASP A 145 2.66 -9.40 13.36
CA ASP A 145 4.04 -9.54 13.88
C ASP A 145 4.71 -10.83 13.39
N ALA A 146 4.36 -11.27 12.19
CA ALA A 146 4.75 -12.54 11.58
C ALA A 146 5.46 -12.31 10.23
N THR A 147 6.64 -11.72 10.28
CA THR A 147 7.45 -11.43 9.09
C THR A 147 7.99 -12.71 8.47
N VAL A 148 7.67 -12.97 7.21
CA VAL A 148 8.27 -14.07 6.42
C VAL A 148 9.62 -13.63 5.89
N THR A 149 10.66 -14.37 6.22
CA THR A 149 12.06 -14.10 5.84
C THR A 149 12.55 -14.96 4.68
N GLY A 150 11.91 -16.11 4.46
CA GLY A 150 12.28 -17.01 3.38
C GLY A 150 11.15 -17.94 2.96
N ILE A 151 11.16 -18.33 1.69
CA ILE A 151 10.23 -19.32 1.13
C ILE A 151 11.06 -20.30 0.31
N THR A 152 10.92 -21.60 0.60
CA THR A 152 11.66 -22.65 -0.09
C THR A 152 10.74 -23.81 -0.48
N PRO A 153 11.00 -24.49 -1.61
CA PRO A 153 10.38 -25.76 -1.91
C PRO A 153 10.67 -26.80 -0.82
N ALA A 154 9.65 -27.56 -0.47
CA ALA A 154 9.75 -28.59 0.56
C ALA A 154 8.90 -29.83 0.18
N ARG A 155 9.01 -30.88 0.97
CA ARG A 155 8.15 -32.04 0.92
C ARG A 155 7.66 -32.38 2.32
N THR A 156 6.45 -32.90 2.41
CA THR A 156 5.94 -33.50 3.64
C THR A 156 6.70 -34.80 3.94
N ASP A 157 6.54 -35.32 5.15
CA ASP A 157 7.07 -36.63 5.59
C ASP A 157 6.63 -37.80 4.67
N CYS A 158 5.44 -37.70 4.07
CA CYS A 158 4.97 -38.66 3.07
C CYS A 158 5.38 -38.32 1.63
N GLY A 159 6.34 -37.41 1.43
CA GLY A 159 6.94 -37.07 0.12
C GLY A 159 6.13 -36.14 -0.77
N GLN A 160 4.97 -35.63 -0.33
CA GLN A 160 4.15 -34.75 -1.12
C GLN A 160 4.79 -33.35 -1.24
N PRO A 161 4.76 -32.70 -2.42
CA PRO A 161 5.34 -31.39 -2.60
C PRO A 161 4.54 -30.34 -1.82
N CYS A 162 5.28 -29.42 -1.16
CA CYS A 162 4.77 -28.26 -0.46
C CYS A 162 5.78 -27.11 -0.50
N LEU A 163 5.44 -26.00 0.10
CA LEU A 163 6.31 -24.85 0.31
C LEU A 163 6.51 -24.66 1.81
N ARG A 164 7.71 -24.28 2.20
CA ARG A 164 8.08 -23.91 3.57
C ARG A 164 8.32 -22.43 3.61
N ALA A 165 7.58 -21.73 4.48
CA ALA A 165 7.83 -20.35 4.82
C ALA A 165 8.50 -20.28 6.19
N GLU A 166 9.57 -19.51 6.28
CA GLU A 166 10.29 -19.21 7.51
C GLU A 166 9.89 -17.85 8.04
N LEU A 167 9.52 -17.78 9.30
CA LEU A 167 9.25 -16.52 9.98
C LEU A 167 10.50 -15.99 10.67
N ALA A 168 10.56 -14.67 10.90
CA ALA A 168 11.65 -14.03 11.63
C ALA A 168 11.86 -14.58 13.06
N THR A 169 10.83 -15.22 13.62
CA THR A 169 10.90 -15.93 14.92
C THR A 169 11.62 -17.28 14.85
N GLY A 170 11.94 -17.78 13.64
CA GLY A 170 12.45 -19.14 13.42
C GLY A 170 11.34 -20.19 13.25
N GLU A 171 10.07 -19.83 13.41
CA GLU A 171 8.94 -20.75 13.16
C GLU A 171 8.85 -21.09 11.67
N MET A 172 8.55 -22.35 11.37
CA MET A 172 8.36 -22.85 10.00
C MET A 172 6.90 -23.18 9.76
N LEU A 173 6.35 -22.64 8.68
CA LEU A 173 5.00 -22.94 8.21
C LEU A 173 5.08 -23.73 6.92
N LEU A 174 4.31 -24.83 6.84
CA LEU A 174 4.16 -25.59 5.61
C LEU A 174 2.83 -25.28 4.94
N ALA A 175 2.86 -25.05 3.65
CA ALA A 175 1.66 -24.79 2.86
C ALA A 175 1.72 -25.46 1.49
N ARG A 176 0.57 -25.88 0.96
CA ARG A 176 0.46 -26.39 -0.43
C ARG A 176 0.75 -25.29 -1.44
N LYS A 177 0.25 -24.08 -1.15
CA LYS A 177 0.39 -22.87 -1.97
C LYS A 177 0.73 -21.68 -1.08
N ILE A 178 1.49 -20.75 -1.64
CA ILE A 178 1.74 -19.46 -1.02
C ILE A 178 1.30 -18.37 -1.99
N VAL A 179 0.58 -17.39 -1.49
CA VAL A 179 0.20 -16.18 -2.23
C VAL A 179 1.01 -15.02 -1.66
N LEU A 180 1.76 -14.34 -2.51
CA LEU A 180 2.49 -13.14 -2.16
C LEU A 180 1.58 -11.92 -2.36
N ALA A 181 0.99 -11.44 -1.28
CA ALA A 181 0.15 -10.24 -1.22
C ALA A 181 0.89 -9.08 -0.55
N THR A 182 2.20 -8.99 -0.80
CA THR A 182 3.18 -8.15 -0.12
C THR A 182 3.16 -6.68 -0.57
N GLY A 183 2.20 -6.29 -1.41
CA GLY A 183 2.06 -4.91 -1.89
C GLY A 183 3.23 -4.46 -2.77
N GLN A 184 3.37 -3.16 -2.94
CA GLN A 184 4.48 -2.57 -3.71
C GLN A 184 5.83 -2.83 -3.03
N ASP A 185 5.86 -2.82 -1.72
CA ASP A 185 7.08 -3.01 -0.92
C ASP A 185 7.72 -4.37 -1.16
N GLY A 186 6.89 -5.40 -1.38
CA GLY A 186 7.35 -6.76 -1.65
C GLY A 186 7.79 -7.03 -3.08
N THR A 187 7.67 -6.06 -4.00
CA THR A 187 8.07 -6.21 -5.41
C THR A 187 9.50 -5.74 -5.70
N GLY A 188 10.21 -5.27 -4.68
CA GLY A 188 11.56 -4.74 -4.81
C GLY A 188 12.09 -4.17 -3.50
N ARG A 189 12.86 -3.13 -3.61
CA ARG A 189 13.31 -2.33 -2.45
C ARG A 189 13.09 -0.85 -2.71
N TRP A 190 12.91 -0.10 -1.64
CA TRP A 190 12.98 1.35 -1.69
C TRP A 190 14.37 1.77 -2.15
N TRP A 191 14.41 2.70 -3.08
CA TRP A 191 15.66 3.18 -3.65
C TRP A 191 15.86 4.66 -3.37
N MET A 192 17.07 5.01 -3.03
CA MET A 192 17.53 6.35 -2.77
C MET A 192 18.85 6.54 -3.51
N PRO A 193 19.19 7.73 -4.02
CA PRO A 193 20.54 7.98 -4.57
C PRO A 193 21.61 7.71 -3.51
N GLY A 194 22.73 7.06 -3.91
CA GLY A 194 23.79 6.69 -2.98
C GLY A 194 24.33 7.89 -2.17
N PHE A 195 24.49 9.04 -2.80
CA PHE A 195 24.94 10.25 -2.10
C PHE A 195 23.94 10.76 -1.03
N ILE A 196 22.67 10.37 -1.11
CA ILE A 196 21.68 10.62 -0.04
C ILE A 196 21.75 9.51 1.00
N GLU A 197 21.92 8.24 0.59
CA GLU A 197 22.09 7.12 1.54
C GLU A 197 23.32 7.31 2.44
N ASP A 198 24.34 7.98 1.95
CA ASP A 198 25.58 8.26 2.70
C ASP A 198 25.41 9.39 3.74
N LEU A 199 24.35 10.19 3.65
CA LEU A 199 24.08 11.21 4.67
C LEU A 199 23.67 10.56 6.00
N PRO A 200 24.03 11.15 7.16
CA PRO A 200 23.57 10.70 8.46
C PRO A 200 22.04 10.73 8.55
N LYS A 201 21.44 9.71 9.17
CA LYS A 201 19.97 9.56 9.32
C LYS A 201 19.23 10.80 9.84
N PRO A 202 19.79 11.63 10.79
CA PRO A 202 19.10 12.84 11.23
C PRO A 202 18.86 13.90 10.15
N PHE A 203 19.49 13.76 9.00
CA PHE A 203 19.39 14.72 7.89
C PHE A 203 18.52 14.25 6.73
N ARG A 204 18.13 12.98 6.70
CA ARG A 204 17.44 12.40 5.55
C ARG A 204 16.40 11.36 5.92
N ALA A 205 15.45 11.18 5.02
CA ALA A 205 14.51 10.05 5.04
C ALA A 205 14.10 9.66 3.62
N HIS A 206 13.72 8.40 3.43
CA HIS A 206 12.94 8.01 2.25
C HIS A 206 11.46 8.36 2.46
N ALA A 207 10.72 8.62 1.39
CA ALA A 207 9.28 8.91 1.47
C ALA A 207 8.44 7.81 2.16
N ALA A 208 8.95 6.57 2.22
CA ALA A 208 8.33 5.46 2.93
C ALA A 208 8.80 5.32 4.40
N ASP A 209 9.79 6.09 4.85
CA ASP A 209 10.23 6.04 6.23
C ASP A 209 9.21 6.72 7.17
N PRO A 210 9.20 6.39 8.47
CA PRO A 210 8.41 7.08 9.47
C PRO A 210 9.00 8.46 9.77
N VAL A 211 8.70 9.45 8.90
CA VAL A 211 9.18 10.83 9.04
C VAL A 211 8.43 11.52 10.17
N ASP A 212 9.17 12.05 11.15
CA ASP A 212 8.64 12.95 12.16
C ASP A 212 8.52 14.38 11.58
N PHE A 213 7.38 14.66 10.97
CA PHE A 213 7.12 15.99 10.41
C PHE A 213 7.05 17.09 11.46
N ALA A 214 6.69 16.79 12.71
CA ALA A 214 6.67 17.79 13.77
C ALA A 214 8.07 18.32 14.09
N ALA A 215 9.09 17.46 14.00
CA ALA A 215 10.49 17.85 14.14
C ALA A 215 11.03 18.71 12.99
N LEU A 216 10.29 18.81 11.88
CA LEU A 216 10.64 19.65 10.72
C LEU A 216 10.09 21.08 10.83
N ARG A 217 9.34 21.41 11.87
CA ARG A 217 8.84 22.76 12.10
C ARG A 217 9.98 23.78 12.13
N GLY A 218 9.83 24.86 11.34
CA GLY A 218 10.82 25.93 11.24
C GLY A 218 12.08 25.57 10.46
N ARG A 219 12.14 24.36 9.85
CA ARG A 219 13.29 23.91 9.03
C ARG A 219 13.07 24.15 7.54
N ILE A 220 14.14 24.20 6.80
CA ILE A 220 14.16 24.17 5.34
C ILE A 220 14.24 22.72 4.89
N VAL A 221 13.20 22.25 4.21
CA VAL A 221 13.07 20.87 3.75
C VAL A 221 13.21 20.78 2.25
N ALA A 222 14.14 19.94 1.77
CA ALA A 222 14.31 19.63 0.37
C ALA A 222 13.68 18.26 0.06
N VAL A 223 12.87 18.19 -1.01
CA VAL A 223 12.20 16.97 -1.45
C VAL A 223 12.65 16.62 -2.86
N LEU A 224 13.11 15.37 -3.08
CA LEU A 224 13.55 14.89 -4.39
C LEU A 224 12.44 14.11 -5.09
N GLY A 225 12.02 14.59 -6.24
CA GLY A 225 11.06 13.94 -7.13
C GLY A 225 9.90 14.85 -7.50
N ALA A 226 9.07 14.39 -8.44
CA ALA A 226 7.84 15.08 -8.86
C ALA A 226 6.68 14.11 -9.05
N GLY A 227 6.74 12.95 -8.41
CA GLY A 227 5.60 12.02 -8.30
C GLY A 227 4.71 12.36 -7.11
N ALA A 228 3.60 11.63 -7.00
CA ALA A 228 2.62 11.81 -5.94
C ALA A 228 3.22 11.79 -4.53
N SER A 229 4.13 10.85 -4.24
CA SER A 229 4.77 10.72 -2.93
C SER A 229 5.63 11.93 -2.56
N ALA A 230 6.36 12.52 -3.53
CA ALA A 230 7.16 13.71 -3.28
C ALA A 230 6.28 14.91 -2.89
N PHE A 231 5.19 15.13 -3.64
CA PHE A 231 4.24 16.19 -3.31
C PHE A 231 3.50 15.95 -1.99
N ASP A 232 3.13 14.72 -1.67
CA ASP A 232 2.46 14.39 -0.41
C ASP A 232 3.39 14.63 0.80
N ASN A 233 4.69 14.26 0.70
CA ASN A 233 5.66 14.54 1.75
C ASN A 233 5.96 16.05 1.87
N ALA A 234 6.06 16.76 0.74
CA ALA A 234 6.20 18.21 0.74
C ALA A 234 5.01 18.89 1.45
N ALA A 235 3.78 18.46 1.13
CA ALA A 235 2.58 18.99 1.77
C ALA A 235 2.58 18.70 3.29
N ALA A 236 2.92 17.47 3.69
CA ALA A 236 2.99 17.11 5.10
C ALA A 236 4.03 17.95 5.88
N ALA A 237 5.17 18.26 5.26
CA ALA A 237 6.18 19.15 5.86
C ALA A 237 5.65 20.59 6.01
N LEU A 238 4.98 21.13 4.99
CA LEU A 238 4.37 22.46 5.02
C LEU A 238 3.30 22.55 6.11
N GLU A 239 2.39 21.59 6.15
CA GLU A 239 1.31 21.52 7.14
C GLU A 239 1.83 21.38 8.59
N ALA A 240 2.98 20.73 8.76
CA ALA A 240 3.65 20.64 10.04
C ALA A 240 4.40 21.94 10.44
N GLY A 241 4.47 22.92 9.53
CA GLY A 241 5.07 24.23 9.78
C GLY A 241 6.55 24.33 9.45
N ALA A 242 7.04 23.60 8.44
CA ALA A 242 8.37 23.84 7.89
C ALA A 242 8.52 25.31 7.45
N ALA A 243 9.70 25.91 7.63
CA ALA A 243 9.95 27.30 7.24
C ALA A 243 9.86 27.46 5.73
N GLU A 244 10.45 26.52 5.00
CA GLU A 244 10.43 26.47 3.54
C GLU A 244 10.41 25.02 3.10
N VAL A 245 9.72 24.73 1.99
CA VAL A 245 9.79 23.42 1.33
C VAL A 245 10.13 23.59 -0.14
N HIS A 246 11.23 22.98 -0.55
CA HIS A 246 11.77 23.04 -1.91
C HIS A 246 11.72 21.66 -2.55
N LEU A 247 10.89 21.50 -3.59
CA LEU A 247 10.76 20.25 -4.34
C LEU A 247 11.61 20.32 -5.61
N PHE A 248 12.49 19.35 -5.79
CA PHE A 248 13.41 19.28 -6.91
C PHE A 248 13.07 18.13 -7.85
N CYS A 249 13.03 18.38 -9.15
CA CYS A 249 12.87 17.33 -10.14
C CYS A 249 13.82 17.50 -11.32
N ARG A 250 14.23 16.37 -11.88
CA ARG A 250 15.16 16.33 -13.04
C ARG A 250 14.51 16.76 -14.36
N ARG A 251 13.19 16.67 -14.48
CA ARG A 251 12.45 17.06 -15.69
C ARG A 251 12.22 18.57 -15.68
N ALA A 252 12.45 19.22 -16.82
CA ALA A 252 12.09 20.62 -16.99
C ALA A 252 10.57 20.82 -16.97
N GLU A 253 9.84 19.85 -17.54
CA GLU A 253 8.38 19.82 -17.52
C GLU A 253 7.93 18.55 -16.77
N PRO A 254 7.43 18.67 -15.53
CA PRO A 254 6.88 17.55 -14.78
C PRO A 254 5.65 16.97 -15.47
N MET A 255 5.49 15.66 -15.39
CA MET A 255 4.29 14.99 -15.90
C MET A 255 3.07 15.42 -15.08
N ASN A 256 2.00 15.82 -15.75
CA ASN A 256 0.69 16.14 -15.18
C ASN A 256 -0.41 15.17 -15.60
N ILE A 257 -0.04 14.12 -16.34
CA ILE A 257 -0.94 13.06 -16.80
C ILE A 257 -0.84 11.87 -15.84
N GLN A 258 -1.99 11.25 -15.54
CA GLN A 258 -2.09 10.04 -14.74
C GLN A 258 -2.21 8.82 -15.67
N PRO A 259 -1.12 8.18 -16.11
CA PRO A 259 -1.19 7.08 -17.07
C PRO A 259 -1.91 5.85 -16.49
N TYR A 260 -1.86 5.66 -15.18
CA TYR A 260 -2.55 4.56 -14.50
C TYR A 260 -4.08 4.65 -14.57
N ARG A 261 -4.64 5.81 -14.89
CA ARG A 261 -6.07 5.96 -15.13
C ARG A 261 -6.57 5.07 -16.27
N TRP A 262 -5.71 4.80 -17.24
CA TRP A 262 -6.00 3.89 -18.36
C TRP A 262 -6.01 2.42 -17.95
N LEU A 263 -5.31 2.05 -16.87
CA LEU A 263 -5.27 0.70 -16.33
C LEU A 263 -6.53 0.32 -15.54
N THR A 264 -7.39 1.27 -15.20
CA THR A 264 -8.61 1.01 -14.42
C THR A 264 -9.78 0.53 -15.26
N PHE A 265 -9.61 0.37 -16.57
CA PHE A 265 -10.61 -0.25 -17.43
C PHE A 265 -10.87 -1.69 -17.00
N ALA A 266 -12.14 -2.02 -16.75
CA ALA A 266 -12.55 -3.34 -16.33
C ALA A 266 -12.09 -4.44 -17.29
N GLY A 267 -12.12 -4.17 -18.60
CA GLY A 267 -11.61 -5.09 -19.64
C GLY A 267 -10.11 -5.34 -19.48
N PHE A 268 -9.31 -4.30 -19.28
CA PHE A 268 -7.87 -4.45 -19.08
C PHE A 268 -7.55 -5.23 -17.80
N LEU A 269 -8.17 -4.85 -16.67
CA LEU A 269 -7.94 -5.52 -15.38
C LEU A 269 -8.32 -7.00 -15.41
N LYS A 270 -9.45 -7.34 -16.05
CA LYS A 270 -9.94 -8.72 -16.14
C LYS A 270 -9.14 -9.59 -17.09
N HIS A 271 -8.63 -9.01 -18.18
CA HIS A 271 -8.04 -9.75 -19.30
C HIS A 271 -6.53 -9.53 -19.45
N MET A 272 -5.89 -8.81 -18.53
CA MET A 272 -4.43 -8.67 -18.54
C MET A 272 -3.74 -10.04 -18.51
N GLY A 273 -4.27 -10.98 -17.73
CA GLY A 273 -3.75 -12.35 -17.63
C GLY A 273 -3.90 -13.17 -18.90
N ASP A 274 -4.87 -12.84 -19.76
CA ASP A 274 -5.15 -13.56 -21.01
C ASP A 274 -4.22 -13.14 -22.16
N MET A 275 -3.52 -12.01 -21.99
CA MET A 275 -2.58 -11.53 -23.00
C MET A 275 -1.27 -12.33 -22.96
N PRO A 276 -0.64 -12.58 -24.13
CA PRO A 276 0.71 -13.11 -24.18
C PRO A 276 1.70 -12.28 -23.36
N ASP A 277 2.72 -12.94 -22.79
CA ASP A 277 3.73 -12.30 -21.93
C ASP A 277 4.40 -11.09 -22.58
N GLU A 278 4.67 -11.17 -23.90
CA GLU A 278 5.26 -10.06 -24.65
C GLU A 278 4.40 -8.80 -24.59
N TRP A 279 3.09 -8.92 -24.78
CA TRP A 279 2.18 -7.78 -24.72
C TRP A 279 2.04 -7.25 -23.29
N ARG A 280 1.95 -8.12 -22.29
CA ARG A 280 1.94 -7.71 -20.86
C ARG A 280 3.19 -6.92 -20.54
N TRP A 281 4.36 -7.40 -20.96
CA TRP A 281 5.64 -6.73 -20.76
C TRP A 281 5.70 -5.37 -21.47
N ARG A 282 5.30 -5.30 -22.74
CA ARG A 282 5.28 -4.04 -23.52
C ARG A 282 4.40 -2.99 -22.87
N PHE A 283 3.16 -3.34 -22.51
CA PHE A 283 2.23 -2.42 -21.84
C PHE A 283 2.78 -1.93 -20.51
N MET A 284 3.21 -2.84 -19.64
CA MET A 284 3.70 -2.47 -18.32
C MET A 284 5.01 -1.67 -18.39
N SER A 285 5.94 -2.05 -19.24
CA SER A 285 7.20 -1.30 -19.41
C SER A 285 6.96 0.10 -19.95
N TYR A 286 6.04 0.26 -20.89
CA TYR A 286 5.68 1.57 -21.44
C TYR A 286 5.01 2.46 -20.37
N ILE A 287 3.99 1.95 -19.70
CA ILE A 287 3.24 2.69 -18.68
C ILE A 287 4.12 3.07 -17.50
N LEU A 288 4.91 2.13 -16.98
CA LEU A 288 5.84 2.40 -15.88
C LEU A 288 6.97 3.36 -16.32
N GLY A 289 7.36 3.33 -17.59
CA GLY A 289 8.33 4.26 -18.18
C GLY A 289 7.83 5.70 -18.25
N LEU A 290 6.52 5.91 -18.45
CA LEU A 290 5.91 7.26 -18.45
C LEU A 290 6.02 7.93 -17.09
N ARG A 291 6.06 7.15 -16.02
CA ARG A 291 6.00 7.60 -14.62
C ARG A 291 4.65 8.24 -14.27
N GLU A 292 4.35 8.26 -13.00
CA GLU A 292 3.14 8.90 -12.50
C GLU A 292 3.33 10.42 -12.40
N GLY A 293 2.37 11.18 -12.94
CA GLY A 293 2.27 12.61 -12.69
C GLY A 293 1.74 12.90 -11.28
N PHE A 294 1.91 14.12 -10.82
CA PHE A 294 1.32 14.53 -9.55
C PHE A 294 -0.20 14.69 -9.67
N PRO A 295 -1.00 14.22 -8.70
CA PRO A 295 -2.43 14.44 -8.69
C PRO A 295 -2.76 15.93 -8.52
N PRO A 296 -3.76 16.48 -9.26
CA PRO A 296 -4.11 17.91 -9.16
C PRO A 296 -4.42 18.37 -7.74
N GLY A 297 -5.14 17.54 -6.95
CA GLY A 297 -5.44 17.87 -5.56
C GLY A 297 -4.21 17.95 -4.67
N THR A 298 -3.21 17.10 -4.88
CA THR A 298 -1.94 17.16 -4.13
C THR A 298 -1.10 18.36 -4.54
N TYR A 299 -1.13 18.74 -5.82
CA TYR A 299 -0.49 19.97 -6.31
C TYR A 299 -1.13 21.21 -5.68
N ALA A 300 -2.45 21.30 -5.71
CA ALA A 300 -3.18 22.40 -5.07
C ALA A 300 -2.87 22.50 -3.57
N ARG A 301 -2.67 21.37 -2.89
CA ARG A 301 -2.34 21.31 -1.46
C ARG A 301 -1.00 21.97 -1.14
N VAL A 302 0.05 21.77 -1.94
CA VAL A 302 1.35 22.41 -1.72
C VAL A 302 1.38 23.86 -2.19
N THR A 303 0.70 24.19 -3.30
CA THR A 303 0.69 25.56 -3.85
C THR A 303 -0.19 26.53 -3.04
N ALA A 304 -0.98 26.03 -2.09
CA ALA A 304 -1.67 26.86 -1.10
C ALA A 304 -0.69 27.54 -0.11
N PHE A 305 0.55 27.09 -0.04
CA PHE A 305 1.57 27.63 0.86
C PHE A 305 2.55 28.54 0.11
N ALA A 306 2.70 29.80 0.58
CA ALA A 306 3.58 30.78 -0.02
C ALA A 306 5.08 30.40 0.10
N ASN A 307 5.44 29.55 1.06
CA ASN A 307 6.79 29.05 1.34
C ASN A 307 7.09 27.71 0.64
N PHE A 308 6.31 27.35 -0.39
CA PHE A 308 6.60 26.24 -1.28
C PHE A 308 7.27 26.71 -2.55
N THR A 309 8.36 26.06 -2.95
CA THR A 309 9.03 26.32 -4.23
C THR A 309 9.30 25.03 -4.97
N MET A 310 8.98 24.98 -6.26
CA MET A 310 9.30 23.87 -7.15
C MET A 310 10.44 24.23 -8.09
N HIS A 311 11.49 23.40 -8.09
CA HIS A 311 12.66 23.52 -8.95
C HIS A 311 12.63 22.44 -10.03
N THR A 312 12.22 22.80 -11.23
CA THR A 312 12.19 21.90 -12.40
C THR A 312 13.52 21.94 -13.16
N GLY A 313 13.89 20.83 -13.81
CA GLY A 313 15.18 20.73 -14.52
C GLY A 313 16.40 20.79 -13.58
N ARG A 314 16.21 20.54 -12.28
CA ARG A 314 17.26 20.66 -11.26
C ARG A 314 17.43 19.33 -10.51
N PRO A 315 18.08 18.32 -11.12
CA PRO A 315 18.42 17.09 -10.41
C PRO A 315 19.43 17.38 -9.30
N TRP A 316 19.39 16.60 -8.23
CA TRP A 316 20.51 16.53 -7.29
C TRP A 316 21.60 15.65 -7.89
N THR A 317 22.84 16.09 -7.82
CA THR A 317 24.02 15.37 -8.32
C THR A 317 24.97 14.94 -7.21
N GLY A 318 24.83 15.52 -6.02
CA GLY A 318 25.58 15.20 -4.83
C GLY A 318 24.92 15.80 -3.59
N ALA A 319 25.37 15.36 -2.41
CA ALA A 319 24.97 15.90 -1.14
C ALA A 319 26.06 15.67 -0.09
N ALA A 320 26.26 16.64 0.79
CA ALA A 320 27.17 16.52 1.95
C ALA A 320 26.60 17.29 3.14
N VAL A 321 26.99 16.90 4.35
CA VAL A 321 26.70 17.70 5.55
C VAL A 321 27.85 18.67 5.77
N GLN A 322 27.53 19.96 5.83
CA GLN A 322 28.47 21.04 6.12
C GLN A 322 27.81 22.02 7.11
N ASP A 323 28.50 22.37 8.16
CA ASP A 323 28.04 23.32 9.21
C ASP A 323 26.64 22.98 9.79
N GLY A 324 26.36 21.66 9.96
CA GLY A 324 25.10 21.17 10.51
C GLY A 324 23.91 21.23 9.56
N ARG A 325 24.13 21.50 8.28
CA ARG A 325 23.13 21.52 7.21
C ARG A 325 23.51 20.60 6.06
N ILE A 326 22.54 20.22 5.24
CA ILE A 326 22.79 19.51 3.99
C ILE A 326 23.10 20.54 2.90
N LEU A 327 24.22 20.37 2.23
CA LEU A 327 24.51 21.07 0.99
C LEU A 327 24.23 20.12 -0.17
N LEU A 328 23.17 20.40 -0.92
CA LEU A 328 22.77 19.66 -2.12
C LEU A 328 23.44 20.29 -3.34
N GLU A 329 24.10 19.46 -4.14
CA GLU A 329 24.68 19.89 -5.41
C GLU A 329 23.64 19.81 -6.52
N THR A 330 23.52 20.87 -7.31
CA THR A 330 22.64 20.93 -8.48
C THR A 330 23.37 21.58 -9.66
N PRO A 331 22.95 21.36 -10.92
CA PRO A 331 23.53 22.04 -12.08
C PRO A 331 23.47 23.59 -12.05
N HIS A 332 22.63 24.13 -11.16
CA HIS A 332 22.42 25.56 -10.99
C HIS A 332 23.09 26.16 -9.74
N GLY A 333 24.00 25.40 -9.13
CA GLY A 333 24.67 25.73 -7.90
C GLY A 333 24.16 24.97 -6.69
N PRO A 334 24.88 25.11 -5.56
CA PRO A 334 24.52 24.40 -4.33
C PRO A 334 23.26 24.98 -3.69
N PHE A 335 22.51 24.11 -2.99
CA PHE A 335 21.34 24.47 -2.19
C PHE A 335 21.48 23.92 -0.78
N ALA A 336 21.31 24.78 0.24
CA ALA A 336 21.40 24.38 1.64
C ALA A 336 20.02 24.07 2.22
N ALA A 337 19.85 22.88 2.82
CA ALA A 337 18.64 22.45 3.49
C ALA A 337 18.97 21.88 4.87
N ASP A 338 17.96 21.77 5.73
CA ASP A 338 18.09 21.17 7.05
C ASP A 338 17.69 19.69 7.04
N PHE A 339 16.86 19.29 6.09
CA PHE A 339 16.39 17.91 5.93
C PHE A 339 16.06 17.58 4.47
N ALA A 340 16.34 16.33 4.04
CA ALA A 340 16.06 15.82 2.70
C ALA A 340 15.08 14.63 2.75
N ILE A 341 14.08 14.64 1.86
CA ILE A 341 13.14 13.52 1.67
C ILE A 341 13.20 13.04 0.22
#